data_471a4445abb731759f5fe4300c0fdb4c
#
_entry.id   471a4445abb731759f5fe4300c0fdb4c
#
_cell.length_a   1.000
_cell.length_b   1.000
_cell.length_c   1.000
_cell.angle_alpha   90.00
_cell.angle_beta   90.00
_cell.angle_gamma   90.00
#
_symmetry.space_group_name_H-M   'P 1'
#
loop_
_entity.id
_entity.type
_entity.pdbx_description
1 polymer ?
#
loop_
_entity_poly.entity_id
_entity_poly.type
_entity_poly.pdbx_seq_one_letter_code
_entity_poly.pdbx_strand_id
1 'polypeptide(L)'
;MLNFFKDVMAPTTRSVKSEDNKDGGVCGKLGISENCAKQTTAPPPIKGYKITDNERSKKYGIGANSLQMLKDKAKLKFPIKDLRLYISTDGFEVSDDDYFQTLAPQTLFIVAGPDEIITTDADFEFEKLRQNSPLLRVADIIYEFIEQNPEQFRKMITDYENRKICRQQALDSNKQACQSKTELSLRTQHSEWFEGQEERCHSKEEAMARRAQDRMRSYYYKTKEELTRNKLYRQNLKARHIIDTVLEQFRYLLIGCDYFSMLFDRRCPKKHAILQQQLDDETDASAMLPNKRLRQVIKEYTARHKILDEWSVSLCTELGDFYCQGSYSDNGNCCALKHTINPYASRENLILFQVWNLDHQIELSRSILPALIENVRELVEHPQRKCTLHNKRVIDISVLEYFLEIFSLKNLKLVHIVCHDKTQRANKSNGRLVCAQCHEYKIVQELMGVRNQEGEVDATS
;
A
#
# COMPACT_ATOMS: atom_id res chain seq x y z
N MET A 1 -18.90 -1.37 -13.44
CA MET A 1 -18.10 -0.32 -12.78
C MET A 1 -16.58 -0.64 -12.63
N LEU A 2 -16.14 -1.83 -13.02
CA LEU A 2 -14.72 -2.25 -12.91
C LEU A 2 -13.83 -1.82 -14.11
N ASN A 3 -14.39 -1.29 -15.17
CA ASN A 3 -13.63 -0.86 -16.36
C ASN A 3 -13.27 0.62 -16.39
N PHE A 4 -13.77 1.42 -15.46
CA PHE A 4 -13.51 2.88 -15.46
C PHE A 4 -12.17 3.27 -14.79
N PHE A 5 -11.54 2.37 -14.03
CA PHE A 5 -10.28 2.65 -13.32
C PHE A 5 -9.01 2.16 -14.05
N LYS A 6 -9.15 1.50 -15.20
CA LYS A 6 -7.97 1.01 -15.96
C LYS A 6 -7.29 2.04 -16.83
N ASP A 7 -7.98 3.12 -17.21
CA ASP A 7 -7.48 4.07 -18.21
C ASP A 7 -6.79 5.31 -17.63
N VAL A 8 -6.73 5.47 -16.31
CA VAL A 8 -6.17 6.69 -15.67
C VAL A 8 -4.74 6.51 -15.12
N MET A 9 -4.20 5.28 -15.10
CA MET A 9 -2.87 5.01 -14.53
C MET A 9 -1.98 4.17 -15.48
N ALA A 10 -1.69 4.69 -16.66
CA ALA A 10 -0.60 4.16 -17.47
C ALA A 10 0.55 5.18 -17.54
N PRO A 11 1.76 4.87 -17.03
CA PRO A 11 2.92 5.71 -17.27
C PRO A 11 3.45 5.46 -18.66
N THR A 12 3.44 6.48 -19.49
CA THR A 12 4.12 6.50 -20.81
C THR A 12 5.63 6.52 -20.59
N THR A 13 6.27 5.37 -20.62
CA THR A 13 7.72 5.27 -20.76
C THR A 13 8.08 5.30 -22.24
N ARG A 14 8.58 6.42 -22.73
CA ARG A 14 9.29 6.49 -24.00
C ARG A 14 10.72 6.03 -23.78
N SER A 15 11.03 4.86 -24.32
CA SER A 15 12.37 4.32 -24.47
C SER A 15 13.15 5.15 -25.49
N VAL A 16 14.25 5.76 -25.08
CA VAL A 16 15.28 6.31 -25.95
C VAL A 16 16.33 5.23 -26.14
N LYS A 17 16.48 4.74 -27.35
CA LYS A 17 17.56 3.86 -27.76
C LYS A 17 18.85 4.67 -27.83
N SER A 18 19.86 4.25 -27.09
CA SER A 18 21.25 4.66 -27.26
C SER A 18 21.89 3.78 -28.34
N GLU A 19 22.39 4.35 -29.39
CA GLU A 19 23.31 3.69 -30.33
C GLU A 19 24.74 3.90 -29.83
N ASP A 20 25.41 2.76 -29.62
CA ASP A 20 26.85 2.67 -29.39
C ASP A 20 27.61 2.96 -30.68
N ASN A 21 28.63 3.80 -30.61
CA ASN A 21 29.74 3.77 -31.56
C ASN A 21 31.07 3.69 -30.79
N LYS A 22 31.74 2.57 -30.98
CA LYS A 22 33.13 2.30 -30.65
C LYS A 22 34.03 2.92 -31.69
N ASP A 23 35.16 3.45 -31.23
CA ASP A 23 36.54 3.33 -31.79
C ASP A 23 37.38 4.35 -31.00
N GLY A 24 38.43 4.06 -30.37
CA GLY A 24 39.59 3.24 -30.66
C GLY A 24 40.79 4.16 -30.85
N GLY A 25 41.74 4.19 -29.85
CA GLY A 25 43.09 4.52 -30.26
C GLY A 25 43.87 5.58 -29.50
N VAL A 26 44.68 5.16 -28.57
CA VAL A 26 46.14 5.40 -28.40
C VAL A 26 46.67 6.73 -27.87
N CYS A 27 47.26 6.58 -26.71
CA CYS A 27 48.36 7.24 -26.00
C CYS A 27 49.36 8.11 -26.81
N GLY A 28 49.75 9.27 -26.26
CA GLY A 28 50.93 10.03 -26.65
C GLY A 28 51.24 11.20 -25.76
N LYS A 29 52.35 11.09 -25.05
CA LYS A 29 52.91 12.06 -24.07
C LYS A 29 53.57 13.28 -24.70
N LEU A 30 53.67 14.35 -23.91
CA LEU A 30 54.70 15.38 -23.77
C LEU A 30 54.66 16.61 -24.70
N GLY A 31 54.74 17.79 -24.04
CA GLY A 31 55.27 18.99 -24.64
C GLY A 31 54.74 20.28 -23.99
N ILE A 32 55.45 20.78 -23.00
CA ILE A 32 55.28 22.13 -22.44
C ILE A 32 55.71 23.14 -23.53
N SER A 33 54.82 24.08 -23.84
CA SER A 33 55.25 25.35 -24.45
C SER A 33 54.25 26.46 -24.13
N GLU A 34 54.65 27.38 -23.31
CA GLU A 34 54.00 28.66 -23.13
C GLU A 34 53.98 29.44 -24.45
N ASN A 35 52.80 29.75 -24.95
CA ASN A 35 52.61 30.88 -25.86
C ASN A 35 51.22 31.48 -25.64
N CYS A 36 51.24 32.66 -25.02
CA CYS A 36 50.10 33.53 -24.85
C CYS A 36 49.66 34.06 -26.23
N ALA A 37 48.68 33.34 -26.83
CA ALA A 37 47.97 33.82 -28.01
C ALA A 37 46.54 34.17 -27.59
N LYS A 38 46.20 35.47 -27.70
CA LYS A 38 44.84 35.97 -27.57
C LYS A 38 43.95 35.22 -28.54
N GLN A 39 43.21 34.20 -28.02
CA GLN A 39 42.12 33.55 -28.76
C GLN A 39 40.95 34.55 -28.79
N THR A 40 40.72 35.17 -29.92
CA THR A 40 39.41 35.75 -30.27
C THR A 40 38.43 34.61 -30.44
N THR A 41 37.79 34.22 -29.34
CA THR A 41 36.69 33.23 -29.36
C THR A 41 35.52 33.83 -30.15
N ALA A 42 35.04 33.12 -31.16
CA ALA A 42 33.81 33.47 -31.84
C ALA A 42 32.67 33.63 -30.79
N PRO A 43 31.78 34.62 -30.97
CA PRO A 43 30.70 34.80 -30.01
C PRO A 43 29.87 33.52 -29.89
N PRO A 44 29.43 33.16 -28.67
CA PRO A 44 28.65 31.97 -28.45
C PRO A 44 27.38 31.95 -29.33
N PRO A 45 26.91 30.78 -29.79
CA PRO A 45 25.75 30.67 -30.66
C PRO A 45 24.49 31.19 -29.97
N ILE A 46 23.61 31.84 -30.74
CA ILE A 46 22.34 32.36 -30.23
C ILE A 46 21.46 31.17 -29.87
N LYS A 47 21.03 31.09 -28.60
CA LYS A 47 20.06 30.15 -28.08
C LYS A 47 18.67 30.81 -27.92
N GLY A 48 17.60 30.06 -28.12
CA GLY A 48 16.23 30.53 -27.87
C GLY A 48 15.83 30.34 -26.42
N TYR A 49 15.32 31.37 -25.79
CA TYR A 49 14.81 31.35 -24.41
C TYR A 49 13.36 31.86 -24.36
N LYS A 50 12.67 31.59 -23.29
CA LYS A 50 11.31 32.07 -23.05
C LYS A 50 11.34 33.03 -21.86
N ILE A 51 10.58 34.14 -21.96
CA ILE A 51 10.41 35.07 -20.85
C ILE A 51 8.94 35.28 -20.57
N THR A 52 8.59 35.49 -19.31
CA THR A 52 7.23 35.77 -18.83
C THR A 52 7.27 36.76 -17.67
N ASP A 53 6.16 37.44 -17.44
CA ASP A 53 5.94 38.19 -16.20
C ASP A 53 5.66 37.25 -15.03
N ASN A 54 5.70 37.77 -13.82
CA ASN A 54 5.48 36.98 -12.60
C ASN A 54 4.07 36.34 -12.54
N GLU A 55 3.08 36.99 -13.13
CA GLU A 55 1.69 36.54 -13.24
C GLU A 55 1.44 35.53 -14.38
N ARG A 56 2.47 35.23 -15.19
CA ARG A 56 2.36 34.38 -16.39
C ARG A 56 1.38 34.89 -17.47
N SER A 57 1.03 36.17 -17.40
CA SER A 57 0.04 36.78 -18.31
C SER A 57 0.58 36.99 -19.73
N LYS A 58 1.88 37.33 -19.85
CA LYS A 58 2.55 37.58 -21.12
C LYS A 58 3.77 36.70 -21.28
N LYS A 59 3.89 36.01 -22.42
CA LYS A 59 5.01 35.09 -22.72
C LYS A 59 5.62 35.45 -24.06
N TYR A 60 6.96 35.55 -24.10
CA TYR A 60 7.71 35.84 -25.32
C TYR A 60 8.88 34.87 -25.50
N GLY A 61 9.16 34.52 -26.76
CA GLY A 61 10.39 33.82 -27.12
C GLY A 61 11.47 34.85 -27.54
N ILE A 62 12.69 34.71 -27.01
CA ILE A 62 13.80 35.58 -27.29
C ILE A 62 15.05 34.77 -27.61
N GLY A 63 15.75 35.13 -28.71
CA GLY A 63 17.08 34.60 -28.99
C GLY A 63 18.15 35.48 -28.37
N ALA A 64 19.05 34.90 -27.58
CA ALA A 64 20.18 35.58 -26.97
C ALA A 64 21.41 34.67 -26.91
N ASN A 65 22.59 35.26 -26.96
CA ASN A 65 23.88 34.62 -26.76
C ASN A 65 24.60 35.09 -25.51
N SER A 66 24.04 36.10 -24.80
CA SER A 66 24.53 36.62 -23.52
C SER A 66 23.38 37.06 -22.65
N LEU A 67 23.61 37.07 -21.34
CA LEU A 67 22.65 37.54 -20.34
C LEU A 67 22.25 39.01 -20.61
N GLN A 68 23.25 39.88 -20.97
CA GLN A 68 22.98 41.26 -21.24
C GLN A 68 22.06 41.42 -22.46
N MET A 69 22.29 40.67 -23.54
CA MET A 69 21.40 40.67 -24.71
C MET A 69 19.99 40.23 -24.35
N LEU A 70 19.84 39.22 -23.49
CA LEU A 70 18.53 38.77 -23.02
C LEU A 70 17.83 39.85 -22.20
N LYS A 71 18.53 40.49 -21.28
CA LYS A 71 18.00 41.62 -20.45
C LYS A 71 17.58 42.82 -21.33
N ASP A 72 18.37 43.20 -22.33
CA ASP A 72 18.03 44.33 -23.19
C ASP A 72 16.80 44.04 -24.06
N LYS A 73 16.70 42.85 -24.61
CA LYS A 73 15.50 42.42 -25.35
C LYS A 73 14.28 42.23 -24.47
N ALA A 74 14.46 41.80 -23.21
CA ALA A 74 13.40 41.68 -22.24
C ALA A 74 12.82 43.04 -21.83
N LYS A 75 13.67 44.04 -21.63
CA LYS A 75 13.27 45.44 -21.35
C LYS A 75 12.37 46.05 -22.43
N LEU A 76 12.55 45.64 -23.69
CA LEU A 76 11.66 46.09 -24.79
C LEU A 76 10.24 45.49 -24.69
N LYS A 77 10.11 44.35 -24.05
CA LYS A 77 8.82 43.64 -23.89
C LYS A 77 8.14 43.94 -22.55
N PHE A 78 8.96 44.12 -21.51
CA PHE A 78 8.55 44.44 -20.16
C PHE A 78 9.22 45.72 -19.71
N PRO A 79 8.54 46.87 -19.67
CA PRO A 79 9.10 48.16 -19.31
C PRO A 79 9.32 48.28 -17.79
N ILE A 80 10.14 47.39 -17.22
CA ILE A 80 10.45 47.32 -15.80
C ILE A 80 11.79 48.03 -15.60
N LYS A 81 11.84 48.96 -14.64
CA LYS A 81 13.07 49.61 -14.19
C LYS A 81 13.86 48.62 -13.35
N ASP A 82 15.16 48.47 -13.60
CA ASP A 82 16.03 47.51 -12.89
C ASP A 82 15.59 46.04 -13.02
N LEU A 83 15.26 45.66 -14.27
CA LEU A 83 14.80 44.33 -14.64
C LEU A 83 15.78 43.23 -14.22
N ARG A 84 15.31 42.25 -13.48
CA ARG A 84 16.00 41.02 -13.09
C ARG A 84 15.36 39.79 -13.76
N LEU A 85 16.17 38.76 -13.95
CA LEU A 85 15.74 37.51 -14.56
C LEU A 85 15.86 36.35 -13.55
N TYR A 86 14.80 35.61 -13.40
CA TYR A 86 14.76 34.47 -12.49
C TYR A 86 14.37 33.21 -13.28
N ILE A 87 14.93 32.06 -12.92
CA ILE A 87 14.54 30.80 -13.50
C ILE A 87 13.15 30.43 -12.96
N SER A 88 12.23 30.06 -13.83
CA SER A 88 10.83 29.83 -13.43
C SER A 88 10.62 28.60 -12.55
N THR A 89 11.50 27.60 -12.63
CA THR A 89 11.36 26.33 -11.90
C THR A 89 11.72 26.44 -10.43
N ASP A 90 12.74 27.21 -10.10
CA ASP A 90 13.33 27.28 -8.75
C ASP A 90 13.44 28.70 -8.18
N GLY A 91 13.15 29.72 -8.99
CA GLY A 91 13.16 31.12 -8.57
C GLY A 91 14.55 31.72 -8.40
N PHE A 92 15.64 31.07 -8.84
CA PHE A 92 16.99 31.62 -8.73
C PHE A 92 17.21 32.80 -9.70
N GLU A 93 17.82 33.90 -9.19
CA GLU A 93 18.21 35.02 -10.01
C GLU A 93 19.42 34.66 -10.87
N VAL A 94 19.36 34.98 -12.16
CA VAL A 94 20.47 34.82 -13.09
C VAL A 94 21.17 36.19 -13.26
N SER A 95 22.25 36.36 -12.54
CA SER A 95 23.06 37.60 -12.52
C SER A 95 24.40 37.50 -13.26
N ASP A 96 24.86 36.24 -13.49
CA ASP A 96 26.15 35.93 -14.08
C ASP A 96 25.99 35.35 -15.50
N ASP A 97 26.85 35.82 -16.44
CA ASP A 97 26.84 35.38 -17.84
C ASP A 97 27.38 33.94 -18.00
N ASP A 98 28.37 33.55 -17.19
CA ASP A 98 28.94 32.23 -17.23
C ASP A 98 27.87 31.18 -16.84
N TYR A 99 27.11 31.47 -15.78
CA TYR A 99 25.97 30.62 -15.40
C TYR A 99 24.88 30.64 -16.48
N PHE A 100 24.59 31.79 -17.09
CA PHE A 100 23.63 31.87 -18.19
C PHE A 100 24.01 30.95 -19.37
N GLN A 101 25.31 30.84 -19.70
CA GLN A 101 25.78 29.99 -20.78
C GLN A 101 25.55 28.50 -20.52
N THR A 102 25.49 28.06 -19.25
CA THR A 102 25.23 26.68 -18.87
C THR A 102 23.76 26.27 -19.05
N LEU A 103 22.84 27.25 -19.13
CA LEU A 103 21.41 26.97 -19.20
C LEU A 103 21.01 26.40 -20.56
N ALA A 104 20.06 25.45 -20.47
CA ALA A 104 19.51 24.78 -21.64
C ALA A 104 18.72 25.76 -22.55
N PRO A 105 18.71 25.57 -23.87
CA PRO A 105 17.76 26.25 -24.75
C PRO A 105 16.31 26.03 -24.29
N GLN A 106 15.45 27.02 -24.54
CA GLN A 106 14.03 27.03 -24.12
C GLN A 106 13.79 27.18 -22.61
N THR A 107 14.83 27.43 -21.79
CA THR A 107 14.63 27.79 -20.38
C THR A 107 13.65 28.96 -20.28
N LEU A 108 12.69 28.86 -19.36
CA LEU A 108 11.72 29.93 -19.09
C LEU A 108 12.24 30.81 -17.95
N PHE A 109 12.30 32.11 -18.22
CA PHE A 109 12.67 33.10 -17.22
C PHE A 109 11.46 33.94 -16.81
N ILE A 110 11.37 34.24 -15.53
CA ILE A 110 10.49 35.26 -14.98
C ILE A 110 11.21 36.58 -15.00
N VAL A 111 10.54 37.60 -15.51
CA VAL A 111 11.01 38.97 -15.53
C VAL A 111 10.33 39.73 -14.40
N ALA A 112 11.09 40.26 -13.48
CA ALA A 112 10.57 40.97 -12.31
C ALA A 112 11.45 42.16 -11.90
N GLY A 113 10.89 43.07 -11.09
CA GLY A 113 11.61 44.15 -10.44
C GLY A 113 12.38 43.65 -9.20
N PRO A 114 13.23 44.54 -8.58
CA PRO A 114 14.09 44.15 -7.47
C PRO A 114 13.33 43.77 -6.19
N ASP A 115 12.10 44.27 -6.00
CA ASP A 115 11.32 44.12 -4.77
C ASP A 115 10.10 43.18 -4.97
N GLU A 116 10.00 42.52 -6.13
CA GLU A 116 8.92 41.58 -6.41
C GLU A 116 9.19 40.18 -5.84
N ILE A 117 8.21 39.62 -5.16
CA ILE A 117 8.25 38.21 -4.72
C ILE A 117 8.05 37.34 -5.95
N ILE A 118 8.98 36.44 -6.19
CA ILE A 118 8.95 35.55 -7.35
C ILE A 118 8.06 34.35 -7.10
N THR A 119 7.11 34.16 -8.00
CA THR A 119 6.22 33.00 -8.00
C THR A 119 6.80 31.91 -8.91
N THR A 120 7.30 30.80 -8.33
CA THR A 120 7.85 29.67 -9.09
C THR A 120 6.75 28.95 -9.89
N ASP A 121 7.15 28.06 -10.82
CA ASP A 121 6.16 27.24 -11.54
C ASP A 121 5.35 26.35 -10.58
N ALA A 122 5.97 25.87 -9.51
CA ALA A 122 5.30 25.08 -8.48
C ALA A 122 4.26 25.92 -7.71
N ASP A 123 4.63 27.13 -7.30
CA ASP A 123 3.73 28.05 -6.61
C ASP A 123 2.54 28.46 -7.50
N PHE A 124 2.82 28.74 -8.77
CA PHE A 124 1.80 29.12 -9.74
C PHE A 124 0.79 28.00 -9.99
N GLU A 125 1.24 26.77 -10.19
CA GLU A 125 0.35 25.61 -10.35
C GLU A 125 -0.40 25.28 -9.05
N PHE A 126 0.23 25.43 -7.89
CA PHE A 126 -0.43 25.29 -6.60
C PHE A 126 -1.57 26.29 -6.40
N GLU A 127 -1.29 27.59 -6.70
CA GLU A 127 -2.31 28.63 -6.58
C GLU A 127 -3.46 28.42 -7.57
N LYS A 128 -3.17 27.98 -8.78
CA LYS A 128 -4.18 27.60 -9.78
C LYS A 128 -5.03 26.40 -9.35
N LEU A 129 -4.41 25.40 -8.72
CA LEU A 129 -5.13 24.28 -8.11
C LEU A 129 -6.00 24.75 -6.95
N ARG A 130 -5.50 25.65 -6.12
CA ARG A 130 -6.22 26.27 -5.01
C ARG A 130 -7.47 27.02 -5.50
N GLN A 131 -7.32 27.85 -6.51
CA GLN A 131 -8.43 28.61 -7.09
C GLN A 131 -9.49 27.72 -7.73
N ASN A 132 -9.11 26.58 -8.28
CA ASN A 132 -10.01 25.65 -8.96
C ASN A 132 -10.55 24.54 -8.04
N SER A 133 -10.09 24.42 -6.80
CA SER A 133 -10.58 23.42 -5.85
C SER A 133 -11.82 23.93 -5.11
N PRO A 134 -12.98 23.27 -5.26
CA PRO A 134 -14.19 23.62 -4.49
C PRO A 134 -13.98 23.54 -2.98
N LEU A 135 -13.17 22.59 -2.52
CA LEU A 135 -12.87 22.40 -1.09
C LEU A 135 -12.03 23.54 -0.52
N LEU A 136 -11.04 24.04 -1.27
CA LEU A 136 -10.23 25.17 -0.81
C LEU A 136 -11.00 26.47 -0.81
N ARG A 137 -11.89 26.67 -1.80
CA ARG A 137 -12.82 27.82 -1.78
C ARG A 137 -13.74 27.78 -0.55
N VAL A 138 -14.27 26.61 -0.20
CA VAL A 138 -15.09 26.45 1.01
C VAL A 138 -14.25 26.74 2.27
N ALA A 139 -13.01 26.32 2.33
CA ALA A 139 -12.11 26.62 3.43
C ALA A 139 -11.84 28.11 3.56
N ASP A 140 -11.56 28.80 2.45
CA ASP A 140 -11.36 30.26 2.42
C ASP A 140 -12.60 31.01 2.89
N ILE A 141 -13.80 30.61 2.42
CA ILE A 141 -15.09 31.21 2.86
C ILE A 141 -15.30 30.98 4.35
N ILE A 142 -15.00 29.78 4.87
CA ILE A 142 -15.13 29.49 6.30
C ILE A 142 -14.14 30.33 7.11
N TYR A 143 -12.89 30.46 6.63
CA TYR A 143 -11.87 31.25 7.29
C TYR A 143 -12.26 32.73 7.35
N GLU A 144 -12.69 33.28 6.21
CA GLU A 144 -13.18 34.66 6.12
C GLU A 144 -14.41 34.89 7.02
N PHE A 145 -15.34 33.94 7.09
CA PHE A 145 -16.49 33.99 8.00
C PHE A 145 -16.05 34.02 9.47
N ILE A 146 -15.05 33.20 9.84
CA ILE A 146 -14.52 33.14 11.20
C ILE A 146 -13.87 34.47 11.58
N GLU A 147 -13.09 35.07 10.69
CA GLU A 147 -12.43 36.35 10.94
C GLU A 147 -13.42 37.51 11.06
N GLN A 148 -14.43 37.54 10.20
CA GLN A 148 -15.44 38.60 10.19
C GLN A 148 -16.48 38.46 11.30
N ASN A 149 -16.72 37.22 11.81
CA ASN A 149 -17.80 36.94 12.74
C ASN A 149 -17.37 36.03 13.92
N PRO A 150 -16.30 36.39 14.68
CA PRO A 150 -15.73 35.49 15.68
C PRO A 150 -16.72 35.12 16.79
N GLU A 151 -17.57 36.03 17.20
CA GLU A 151 -18.56 35.77 18.26
C GLU A 151 -19.72 34.87 17.78
N GLN A 152 -20.14 35.03 16.52
CA GLN A 152 -21.15 34.15 15.94
C GLN A 152 -20.61 32.74 15.76
N PHE A 153 -19.34 32.63 15.36
CA PHE A 153 -18.68 31.34 15.21
C PHE A 153 -18.53 30.64 16.58
N ARG A 154 -18.09 31.34 17.63
CA ARG A 154 -18.04 30.81 19.00
C ARG A 154 -19.41 30.29 19.45
N LYS A 155 -20.45 31.11 19.25
CA LYS A 155 -21.81 30.70 19.61
C LYS A 155 -22.25 29.45 18.83
N MET A 156 -21.96 29.37 17.54
CA MET A 156 -22.28 28.21 16.71
C MET A 156 -21.56 26.94 17.19
N ILE A 157 -20.28 27.03 17.55
CA ILE A 157 -19.51 25.92 18.13
C ILE A 157 -20.10 25.49 19.47
N THR A 158 -20.38 26.47 20.37
CA THR A 158 -20.98 26.19 21.67
C THR A 158 -22.36 25.53 21.54
N ASP A 159 -23.19 26.02 20.61
CA ASP A 159 -24.50 25.44 20.32
C ASP A 159 -24.38 24.02 19.73
N TYR A 160 -23.37 23.76 18.92
CA TYR A 160 -23.09 22.44 18.38
C TYR A 160 -22.65 21.47 19.49
N GLU A 161 -21.73 21.90 20.36
CA GLU A 161 -21.29 21.12 21.51
C GLU A 161 -22.42 20.84 22.50
N ASN A 162 -23.25 21.85 22.81
CA ASN A 162 -24.45 21.69 23.64
C ASN A 162 -25.46 20.71 23.04
N ARG A 163 -25.68 20.76 21.69
CA ARG A 163 -26.51 19.77 20.98
C ARG A 163 -25.92 18.37 21.03
N LYS A 164 -24.60 18.25 20.95
CA LYS A 164 -23.88 16.98 21.09
C LYS A 164 -24.05 16.42 22.51
N ILE A 165 -23.89 17.25 23.54
CA ILE A 165 -24.11 16.89 24.94
C ILE A 165 -25.56 16.50 25.19
N CYS A 166 -26.54 17.28 24.71
CA CYS A 166 -27.95 16.94 24.79
C CYS A 166 -28.32 15.65 24.05
N ARG A 167 -27.71 15.39 22.89
CA ARG A 167 -27.88 14.10 22.20
C ARG A 167 -27.27 12.96 23.00
N GLN A 168 -26.10 13.16 23.61
CA GLN A 168 -25.46 12.16 24.46
C GLN A 168 -26.30 11.86 25.70
N GLN A 169 -26.83 12.91 26.35
CA GLN A 169 -27.72 12.77 27.50
C GLN A 169 -29.08 12.16 27.14
N ALA A 170 -29.62 12.48 25.96
CA ALA A 170 -30.84 11.84 25.45
C ALA A 170 -30.60 10.37 25.09
N LEU A 171 -29.40 10.03 24.54
CA LEU A 171 -28.98 8.64 24.32
C LEU A 171 -28.79 7.89 25.64
N ASP A 172 -28.22 8.55 26.67
CA ASP A 172 -28.04 7.96 28.01
C ASP A 172 -29.34 7.78 28.76
N SER A 173 -30.33 8.65 28.55
CA SER A 173 -31.69 8.56 29.12
C SER A 173 -32.58 7.54 28.43
N ASN A 174 -32.30 7.23 27.14
CA ASN A 174 -33.04 6.25 26.32
C ASN A 174 -32.35 4.90 26.20
N LYS A 175 -31.42 4.57 27.08
CA LYS A 175 -30.70 3.27 27.08
C LYS A 175 -31.58 2.02 27.18
N GLN A 176 -32.88 2.20 27.43
CA GLN A 176 -33.84 1.05 27.50
C GLN A 176 -34.69 0.86 26.23
N ALA A 177 -34.68 1.76 25.23
CA ALA A 177 -35.67 1.68 24.17
C ALA A 177 -35.14 1.67 22.72
N CYS A 178 -33.86 1.98 22.44
CA CYS A 178 -33.31 1.92 21.08
C CYS A 178 -31.96 1.24 21.09
N GLN A 179 -31.92 -0.03 20.74
CA GLN A 179 -30.70 -0.67 20.24
C GLN A 179 -30.11 0.21 19.14
N SER A 180 -28.86 0.61 19.25
CA SER A 180 -28.22 1.38 18.19
C SER A 180 -28.26 0.55 16.90
N LYS A 181 -28.42 1.18 15.73
CA LYS A 181 -28.42 0.47 14.44
C LYS A 181 -27.17 -0.43 14.28
N THR A 182 -26.09 -0.13 14.99
CA THR A 182 -24.88 -0.93 15.06
C THR A 182 -25.12 -2.29 15.70
N GLU A 183 -25.92 -2.35 16.77
CA GLU A 183 -26.22 -3.57 17.51
C GLU A 183 -27.15 -4.52 16.75
N LEU A 184 -28.00 -3.97 15.87
CA LEU A 184 -28.88 -4.76 15.02
C LEU A 184 -28.04 -5.65 14.10
N SER A 185 -28.23 -6.96 14.17
CA SER A 185 -27.45 -7.95 13.42
C SER A 185 -28.20 -8.48 12.20
N LEU A 186 -29.49 -8.77 12.34
CA LEU A 186 -30.25 -9.52 11.34
C LEU A 186 -30.72 -8.65 10.17
N ARG A 187 -30.86 -9.26 8.99
CA ARG A 187 -31.41 -8.62 7.78
C ARG A 187 -32.81 -8.07 8.02
N THR A 188 -33.63 -8.75 8.80
CA THR A 188 -34.99 -8.33 9.14
C THR A 188 -35.02 -7.11 10.07
N GLN A 189 -33.96 -6.88 10.85
CA GLN A 189 -33.88 -5.77 11.79
C GLN A 189 -33.30 -4.49 11.17
N HIS A 190 -32.44 -4.64 10.12
CA HIS A 190 -31.76 -3.51 9.48
C HIS A 190 -31.61 -3.77 7.96
N SER A 191 -32.74 -3.83 7.25
CA SER A 191 -32.79 -4.17 5.82
C SER A 191 -31.95 -3.25 4.93
N GLU A 192 -31.93 -1.94 5.23
CA GLU A 192 -31.15 -0.92 4.49
C GLU A 192 -29.66 -1.24 4.42
N TRP A 193 -29.10 -1.80 5.50
CA TRP A 193 -27.69 -2.19 5.55
C TRP A 193 -27.37 -3.29 4.55
N PHE A 194 -28.33 -4.19 4.28
CA PHE A 194 -28.15 -5.32 3.40
C PHE A 194 -28.44 -5.04 1.93
N GLU A 195 -28.81 -3.82 1.56
CA GLU A 195 -29.01 -3.47 0.16
C GLU A 195 -27.72 -3.65 -0.63
N GLY A 196 -27.81 -4.46 -1.71
CA GLY A 196 -26.66 -4.82 -2.54
C GLY A 196 -25.72 -5.87 -1.92
N GLN A 197 -26.07 -6.47 -0.77
CA GLN A 197 -25.40 -7.64 -0.23
C GLN A 197 -26.09 -8.93 -0.72
N GLU A 198 -25.30 -10.02 -0.78
CA GLU A 198 -25.85 -11.32 -1.19
C GLU A 198 -27.06 -11.73 -0.32
N GLU A 199 -28.08 -12.29 -0.96
CA GLU A 199 -29.30 -12.71 -0.28
C GLU A 199 -29.05 -13.81 0.78
N ARG A 200 -27.99 -14.60 0.60
CA ARG A 200 -27.59 -15.68 1.50
C ARG A 200 -27.07 -15.19 2.85
N CYS A 201 -26.71 -13.90 2.97
CA CYS A 201 -26.25 -13.32 4.24
C CYS A 201 -27.46 -12.91 5.06
N HIS A 202 -27.72 -13.60 6.16
CA HIS A 202 -28.85 -13.31 7.06
C HIS A 202 -28.46 -12.37 8.20
N SER A 203 -27.16 -12.28 8.52
CA SER A 203 -26.63 -11.37 9.54
C SER A 203 -25.48 -10.52 9.01
N LYS A 204 -25.21 -9.38 9.66
CA LYS A 204 -24.08 -8.50 9.33
C LYS A 204 -22.76 -9.24 9.53
N GLU A 205 -22.68 -10.06 10.54
CA GLU A 205 -21.51 -10.87 10.88
C GLU A 205 -21.18 -11.85 9.76
N GLU A 206 -22.20 -12.55 9.21
CA GLU A 206 -22.00 -13.43 8.05
C GLU A 206 -21.49 -12.67 6.84
N ALA A 207 -22.04 -11.49 6.56
CA ALA A 207 -21.59 -10.66 5.45
C ALA A 207 -20.14 -10.18 5.64
N MET A 208 -19.77 -9.81 6.85
CA MET A 208 -18.40 -9.38 7.18
C MET A 208 -17.40 -10.55 7.17
N ALA A 209 -17.80 -11.71 7.71
CA ALA A 209 -17.01 -12.94 7.63
C ALA A 209 -16.71 -13.31 6.17
N ARG A 210 -17.71 -13.24 5.29
CA ARG A 210 -17.54 -13.50 3.85
C ARG A 210 -16.57 -12.52 3.18
N ARG A 211 -16.59 -11.25 3.57
CA ARG A 211 -15.61 -10.26 3.08
C ARG A 211 -14.19 -10.60 3.47
N ALA A 212 -13.97 -11.12 4.69
CA ALA A 212 -12.65 -11.62 5.09
C ALA A 212 -12.24 -12.82 4.24
N GLN A 213 -13.13 -13.80 4.06
CA GLN A 213 -12.89 -14.95 3.19
C GLN A 213 -12.53 -14.56 1.75
N ASP A 214 -13.24 -13.58 1.17
CA ASP A 214 -12.99 -13.13 -0.21
C ASP A 214 -11.63 -12.47 -0.36
N ARG A 215 -11.14 -11.74 0.66
CA ARG A 215 -9.78 -11.21 0.68
C ARG A 215 -8.74 -12.33 0.69
N MET A 216 -8.94 -13.37 1.51
CA MET A 216 -8.03 -14.53 1.54
C MET A 216 -8.06 -15.31 0.24
N ARG A 217 -9.24 -15.50 -0.36
CA ARG A 217 -9.36 -16.10 -1.71
C ARG A 217 -8.61 -15.27 -2.76
N SER A 218 -8.70 -13.95 -2.69
CA SER A 218 -7.99 -13.06 -3.62
C SER A 218 -6.48 -13.22 -3.50
N TYR A 219 -5.92 -13.34 -2.28
CA TYR A 219 -4.50 -13.63 -2.09
C TYR A 219 -4.10 -14.99 -2.62
N TYR A 220 -4.93 -16.02 -2.39
CA TYR A 220 -4.68 -17.35 -2.93
C TYR A 220 -4.65 -17.35 -4.47
N TYR A 221 -5.63 -16.72 -5.11
CA TYR A 221 -5.66 -16.65 -6.57
C TYR A 221 -4.50 -15.84 -7.14
N LYS A 222 -4.13 -14.72 -6.50
CA LYS A 222 -2.95 -13.95 -6.88
C LYS A 222 -1.66 -14.77 -6.75
N THR A 223 -1.50 -15.47 -5.63
CA THR A 223 -0.37 -16.38 -5.39
C THR A 223 -0.31 -17.46 -6.48
N LYS A 224 -1.41 -18.13 -6.75
CA LYS A 224 -1.52 -19.15 -7.80
C LYS A 224 -1.14 -18.58 -9.17
N GLU A 225 -1.69 -17.43 -9.54
CA GLU A 225 -1.43 -16.78 -10.83
C GLU A 225 0.07 -16.46 -10.99
N GLU A 226 0.70 -15.84 -9.99
CA GLU A 226 2.10 -15.47 -10.06
C GLU A 226 3.03 -16.69 -10.12
N LEU A 227 2.76 -17.74 -9.32
CA LEU A 227 3.53 -18.97 -9.32
C LEU A 227 3.40 -19.74 -10.65
N THR A 228 2.20 -19.86 -11.21
CA THR A 228 1.96 -20.60 -12.48
C THR A 228 2.42 -19.81 -13.70
N ARG A 229 2.51 -18.49 -13.62
CA ARG A 229 3.07 -17.61 -14.67
C ARG A 229 4.59 -17.72 -14.76
N ASN A 230 5.27 -18.15 -13.70
CA ASN A 230 6.73 -18.20 -13.62
C ASN A 230 7.32 -19.18 -14.65
N LYS A 231 8.50 -18.85 -15.20
CA LYS A 231 9.22 -19.68 -16.17
C LYS A 231 9.59 -21.04 -15.59
N LEU A 232 9.99 -21.11 -14.32
CA LEU A 232 10.36 -22.36 -13.65
C LEU A 232 9.19 -23.36 -13.65
N TYR A 233 7.97 -22.91 -13.34
CA TYR A 233 6.75 -23.72 -13.38
C TYR A 233 6.47 -24.24 -14.79
N ARG A 234 6.66 -23.40 -15.82
CA ARG A 234 6.34 -23.77 -17.21
C ARG A 234 7.34 -24.71 -17.84
N GLN A 235 8.61 -24.61 -17.47
CA GLN A 235 9.73 -25.30 -18.12
C GLN A 235 10.20 -26.56 -17.37
N ASN A 236 9.91 -26.70 -16.08
CA ASN A 236 10.40 -27.78 -15.26
C ASN A 236 9.26 -28.58 -14.63
N LEU A 237 9.11 -29.84 -15.04
CA LEU A 237 8.02 -30.71 -14.55
C LEU A 237 8.09 -31.00 -13.05
N LYS A 238 9.31 -31.14 -12.48
CA LYS A 238 9.48 -31.35 -11.04
C LYS A 238 9.10 -30.12 -10.25
N ALA A 239 9.53 -28.94 -10.69
CA ALA A 239 9.15 -27.69 -10.05
C ALA A 239 7.63 -27.43 -10.14
N ARG A 240 7.01 -27.76 -11.28
CA ARG A 240 5.56 -27.72 -11.45
C ARG A 240 4.85 -28.57 -10.42
N HIS A 241 5.25 -29.84 -10.28
CA HIS A 241 4.66 -30.75 -9.30
C HIS A 241 4.79 -30.24 -7.87
N ILE A 242 5.95 -29.71 -7.48
CA ILE A 242 6.16 -29.13 -6.14
C ILE A 242 5.23 -27.91 -5.94
N ILE A 243 5.15 -27.00 -6.90
CA ILE A 243 4.30 -25.80 -6.81
C ILE A 243 2.82 -26.19 -6.73
N ASP A 244 2.36 -27.16 -7.55
CA ASP A 244 0.99 -27.63 -7.52
C ASP A 244 0.65 -28.25 -6.15
N THR A 245 1.56 -29.04 -5.57
CA THR A 245 1.42 -29.62 -4.23
C THR A 245 1.31 -28.53 -3.17
N VAL A 246 2.17 -27.49 -3.22
CA VAL A 246 2.13 -26.35 -2.28
C VAL A 246 0.80 -25.59 -2.39
N LEU A 247 0.33 -25.34 -3.59
CA LEU A 247 -0.96 -24.65 -3.81
C LEU A 247 -2.14 -25.49 -3.28
N GLU A 248 -2.09 -26.80 -3.44
CA GLU A 248 -3.09 -27.70 -2.88
C GLU A 248 -3.06 -27.69 -1.34
N GLN A 249 -1.88 -27.74 -0.74
CA GLN A 249 -1.70 -27.62 0.71
C GLN A 249 -2.20 -26.26 1.23
N PHE A 250 -1.90 -25.16 0.57
CA PHE A 250 -2.45 -23.84 0.92
C PHE A 250 -3.99 -23.85 0.88
N ARG A 251 -4.57 -24.41 -0.17
CA ARG A 251 -6.03 -24.50 -0.29
C ARG A 251 -6.63 -25.30 0.85
N TYR A 252 -6.03 -26.44 1.20
CA TYR A 252 -6.50 -27.29 2.29
C TYR A 252 -6.43 -26.56 3.64
N LEU A 253 -5.29 -25.90 3.93
CA LEU A 253 -5.13 -25.11 5.15
C LEU A 253 -6.14 -23.95 5.22
N LEU A 254 -6.40 -23.27 4.10
CA LEU A 254 -7.39 -22.18 4.04
C LEU A 254 -8.81 -22.69 4.34
N ILE A 255 -9.20 -23.86 3.81
CA ILE A 255 -10.49 -24.48 4.11
C ILE A 255 -10.56 -24.80 5.61
N GLY A 256 -9.52 -25.40 6.18
CA GLY A 256 -9.44 -25.72 7.60
C GLY A 256 -9.55 -24.51 8.52
N CYS A 257 -9.04 -23.33 8.09
CA CYS A 257 -9.15 -22.07 8.80
C CYS A 257 -10.41 -21.26 8.44
N ASP A 258 -11.33 -21.84 7.66
CA ASP A 258 -12.51 -21.12 7.14
C ASP A 258 -12.14 -19.80 6.47
N TYR A 259 -11.03 -19.78 5.72
CA TYR A 259 -10.49 -18.60 5.06
C TYR A 259 -10.37 -17.39 5.98
N PHE A 260 -10.08 -17.60 7.27
CA PHE A 260 -9.96 -16.57 8.30
C PHE A 260 -11.19 -15.64 8.39
N SER A 261 -12.39 -16.20 8.24
CA SER A 261 -13.67 -15.50 8.33
C SER A 261 -13.82 -14.66 9.59
N MET A 262 -13.25 -15.13 10.70
CA MET A 262 -13.30 -14.49 12.01
C MET A 262 -12.62 -13.12 12.08
N LEU A 263 -11.72 -12.80 11.16
CA LEU A 263 -10.98 -11.51 11.20
C LEU A 263 -11.90 -10.30 11.19
N PHE A 264 -13.05 -10.42 10.55
CA PHE A 264 -14.02 -9.33 10.47
C PHE A 264 -15.32 -9.59 11.22
N ASP A 265 -15.44 -10.70 11.93
CA ASP A 265 -16.62 -11.02 12.74
C ASP A 265 -16.46 -10.48 14.17
N ARG A 266 -17.28 -9.49 14.55
CA ARG A 266 -17.26 -8.85 15.88
C ARG A 266 -17.68 -9.80 17.02
N ARG A 267 -18.38 -10.92 16.72
CA ARG A 267 -18.78 -11.94 17.69
C ARG A 267 -17.63 -12.87 18.08
N CYS A 268 -16.60 -12.93 17.23
CA CYS A 268 -15.43 -13.73 17.53
C CYS A 268 -14.70 -13.07 18.70
N PRO A 269 -14.66 -13.72 19.84
CA PRO A 269 -14.13 -13.08 21.04
C PRO A 269 -12.64 -12.88 20.91
N LYS A 270 -12.17 -11.73 21.38
CA LYS A 270 -10.80 -11.53 21.84
C LYS A 270 -10.45 -12.50 23.01
N LYS A 271 -11.31 -13.45 23.33
CA LYS A 271 -11.27 -14.25 24.54
C LYS A 271 -10.60 -15.59 24.29
N HIS A 272 -9.31 -15.63 24.55
CA HIS A 272 -8.58 -16.82 24.92
C HIS A 272 -9.29 -17.70 25.99
N ALA A 273 -10.13 -17.11 26.84
CA ALA A 273 -10.71 -17.77 28.00
C ALA A 273 -11.81 -18.79 27.66
N ILE A 274 -12.66 -18.54 26.66
CA ILE A 274 -13.81 -19.42 26.36
C ILE A 274 -13.40 -20.65 25.56
N LEU A 275 -12.45 -20.50 24.64
CA LEU A 275 -11.91 -21.63 23.86
C LEU A 275 -11.04 -22.54 24.74
N GLN A 276 -10.36 -22.01 25.74
CA GLN A 276 -9.57 -22.79 26.68
C GLN A 276 -10.47 -23.61 27.63
N GLN A 277 -11.56 -23.04 28.13
CA GLN A 277 -12.55 -23.79 28.93
C GLN A 277 -13.26 -24.91 28.16
N GLN A 278 -13.57 -24.69 26.86
CA GLN A 278 -14.20 -25.72 26.03
C GLN A 278 -13.23 -26.83 25.57
N LEU A 279 -11.91 -26.55 25.55
CA LEU A 279 -10.89 -27.53 25.22
C LEU A 279 -10.50 -28.40 26.42
N ASP A 280 -10.61 -27.87 27.62
CA ASP A 280 -10.34 -28.62 28.86
C ASP A 280 -11.45 -29.60 29.22
N ASP A 281 -12.68 -29.41 28.71
CA ASP A 281 -13.82 -30.29 28.92
C ASP A 281 -13.96 -31.43 27.84
N GLU A 282 -13.25 -31.37 26.69
CA GLU A 282 -13.31 -32.37 25.63
C GLU A 282 -12.04 -33.24 25.59
N THR A 283 -11.94 -34.22 26.52
CA THR A 283 -10.80 -35.16 26.58
C THR A 283 -10.86 -36.30 25.56
N ASP A 284 -11.78 -36.30 24.62
CA ASP A 284 -11.90 -37.38 23.62
C ASP A 284 -11.33 -36.93 22.24
N ALA A 285 -10.05 -37.24 22.02
CA ALA A 285 -9.35 -36.85 20.79
C ALA A 285 -9.86 -37.57 19.51
N SER A 286 -10.68 -38.59 19.64
CA SER A 286 -11.16 -39.38 18.50
C SER A 286 -12.44 -38.82 17.84
N ALA A 287 -13.10 -37.86 18.46
CA ALA A 287 -14.35 -37.26 17.95
C ALA A 287 -14.19 -35.83 17.37
N MET A 288 -12.95 -35.31 17.23
CA MET A 288 -12.74 -33.98 16.70
C MET A 288 -12.93 -33.91 15.18
N LEU A 289 -13.87 -33.06 14.74
CA LEU A 289 -13.98 -32.68 13.33
C LEU A 289 -12.61 -32.19 12.80
N PRO A 290 -12.20 -32.54 11.56
CA PRO A 290 -10.92 -32.23 10.97
C PRO A 290 -10.50 -30.76 11.11
N ASN A 291 -11.46 -29.86 10.97
CA ASN A 291 -11.26 -28.43 11.10
C ASN A 291 -10.86 -27.99 12.52
N LYS A 292 -11.36 -28.68 13.57
CA LYS A 292 -10.95 -28.39 14.96
C LYS A 292 -9.52 -28.86 15.21
N ARG A 293 -9.15 -30.05 14.73
CA ARG A 293 -7.77 -30.58 14.86
C ARG A 293 -6.76 -29.72 14.13
N LEU A 294 -7.06 -29.29 12.91
CA LEU A 294 -6.22 -28.38 12.16
C LEU A 294 -5.97 -27.08 12.92
N ARG A 295 -7.02 -26.43 13.44
CA ARG A 295 -6.92 -25.22 14.25
C ARG A 295 -6.07 -25.43 15.49
N GLN A 296 -6.22 -26.54 16.17
CA GLN A 296 -5.43 -26.86 17.36
C GLN A 296 -3.94 -27.04 17.02
N VAL A 297 -3.60 -27.81 15.99
CA VAL A 297 -2.21 -28.01 15.57
C VAL A 297 -1.54 -26.70 15.18
N ILE A 298 -2.26 -25.86 14.48
CA ILE A 298 -1.71 -24.57 14.09
C ILE A 298 -1.56 -23.66 15.33
N LYS A 299 -2.50 -23.69 16.27
CA LYS A 299 -2.39 -22.99 17.55
C LYS A 299 -1.16 -23.44 18.34
N GLU A 300 -0.92 -24.74 18.44
CA GLU A 300 0.23 -25.30 19.10
C GLU A 300 1.55 -24.90 18.41
N TYR A 301 1.56 -24.88 17.07
CA TYR A 301 2.71 -24.41 16.30
C TYR A 301 3.01 -22.94 16.56
N THR A 302 2.00 -22.08 16.51
CA THR A 302 2.16 -20.64 16.75
C THR A 302 2.60 -20.34 18.18
N ALA A 303 2.06 -21.04 19.17
CA ALA A 303 2.46 -20.90 20.56
C ALA A 303 3.93 -21.31 20.81
N ARG A 304 4.38 -22.45 20.23
CA ARG A 304 5.78 -22.92 20.34
C ARG A 304 6.78 -21.95 19.74
N HIS A 305 6.43 -21.29 18.64
CA HIS A 305 7.28 -20.33 17.95
C HIS A 305 7.10 -18.91 18.46
N LYS A 306 6.39 -18.69 19.60
CA LYS A 306 6.05 -17.38 20.16
C LYS A 306 5.33 -16.47 19.15
N ILE A 307 4.63 -17.07 18.19
CA ILE A 307 3.76 -16.36 17.26
C ILE A 307 2.46 -16.14 18.00
N LEU A 308 2.01 -14.88 18.10
CA LEU A 308 0.72 -14.55 18.73
C LEU A 308 -0.39 -15.39 18.11
N ASP A 309 -1.42 -15.75 18.90
CA ASP A 309 -2.62 -16.48 18.47
C ASP A 309 -3.45 -15.62 17.49
N GLU A 310 -2.91 -15.43 16.30
CA GLU A 310 -3.38 -14.42 15.35
C GLU A 310 -4.64 -14.85 14.59
N TRP A 311 -5.03 -16.11 14.66
CA TRP A 311 -6.21 -16.59 13.96
C TRP A 311 -7.48 -16.68 14.77
N SER A 312 -7.38 -16.56 16.10
CA SER A 312 -8.55 -16.46 16.96
C SER A 312 -8.93 -15.01 17.27
N VAL A 313 -8.29 -14.04 16.64
CA VAL A 313 -8.46 -12.62 16.92
C VAL A 313 -9.27 -11.95 15.82
N SER A 314 -10.41 -11.35 16.20
CA SER A 314 -11.07 -10.37 15.35
C SER A 314 -10.30 -9.06 15.34
N LEU A 315 -10.24 -8.40 14.18
CA LEU A 315 -9.63 -7.08 14.01
C LEU A 315 -10.52 -5.92 14.46
N CYS A 316 -11.77 -6.22 14.81
CA CYS A 316 -12.71 -5.20 15.31
C CYS A 316 -13.02 -5.36 16.78
N THR A 317 -13.58 -4.29 17.36
CA THR A 317 -14.17 -4.32 18.72
C THR A 317 -15.45 -5.14 18.74
N GLU A 318 -16.03 -5.36 19.92
CA GLU A 318 -17.34 -5.98 20.09
C GLU A 318 -18.47 -5.15 19.44
N LEU A 319 -18.28 -3.85 19.31
CA LEU A 319 -19.20 -2.94 18.63
C LEU A 319 -18.99 -2.93 17.10
N GLY A 320 -17.91 -3.51 16.61
CA GLY A 320 -17.60 -3.57 15.18
C GLY A 320 -16.69 -2.43 14.69
N ASP A 321 -15.98 -1.72 15.57
CA ASP A 321 -15.03 -0.67 15.19
C ASP A 321 -13.72 -1.29 14.75
N PHE A 322 -13.24 -0.89 13.58
CA PHE A 322 -11.92 -1.23 13.05
C PHE A 322 -10.98 -0.03 13.15
N TYR A 323 -9.73 -0.31 13.48
CA TYR A 323 -8.66 0.68 13.61
C TYR A 323 -7.57 0.44 12.58
N CYS A 324 -7.11 1.53 11.96
CA CYS A 324 -5.95 1.45 11.08
C CYS A 324 -4.68 1.16 11.89
N GLN A 325 -3.94 0.13 11.49
CA GLN A 325 -2.71 -0.27 12.15
C GLN A 325 -1.48 0.53 11.68
N GLY A 326 -1.70 1.56 10.83
CA GLY A 326 -0.67 2.48 10.38
C GLY A 326 0.18 1.95 9.23
N SER A 327 1.09 2.81 8.71
CA SER A 327 2.07 2.40 7.70
C SER A 327 3.19 1.59 8.31
N TYR A 328 4.05 1.01 7.45
CA TYR A 328 5.20 0.18 7.85
C TYR A 328 6.50 0.96 8.01
N SER A 329 6.46 2.30 8.00
CA SER A 329 7.65 3.11 8.28
C SER A 329 8.15 2.84 9.70
N ASP A 330 9.46 2.70 9.87
CA ASP A 330 10.16 2.27 11.10
C ASP A 330 9.85 3.09 12.35
N ASN A 331 9.18 4.23 12.21
CA ASN A 331 8.92 5.15 13.32
C ASN A 331 7.55 4.99 14.01
N GLY A 332 6.75 3.99 13.67
CA GLY A 332 5.53 3.61 14.41
C GLY A 332 4.42 4.69 14.53
N ASN A 333 4.65 5.91 14.09
CA ASN A 333 3.79 7.08 14.29
C ASN A 333 3.04 7.52 13.01
N CYS A 334 2.55 6.58 12.27
CA CYS A 334 2.08 6.90 10.94
C CYS A 334 0.68 7.51 10.84
N CYS A 335 -0.13 7.50 11.88
CA CYS A 335 -1.44 8.13 11.83
C CYS A 335 -1.56 9.18 12.93
N ALA A 336 -1.20 10.42 12.63
CA ALA A 336 -1.62 11.58 13.43
C ALA A 336 -3.16 11.65 13.51
N LEU A 337 -3.84 11.14 12.48
CA LEU A 337 -5.29 10.92 12.44
C LEU A 337 -5.54 9.43 12.63
N LYS A 338 -6.04 9.02 13.78
CA LYS A 338 -6.47 7.64 14.04
C LYS A 338 -7.64 7.29 13.12
N HIS A 339 -7.37 6.68 11.98
CA HIS A 339 -8.43 6.21 11.10
C HIS A 339 -9.20 5.09 11.80
N THR A 340 -10.50 5.30 11.94
CA THR A 340 -11.44 4.32 12.49
C THR A 340 -12.65 4.20 11.59
N ILE A 341 -13.24 3.02 11.52
CA ILE A 341 -14.48 2.79 10.78
C ILE A 341 -15.29 1.69 11.45
N ASN A 342 -16.61 1.87 11.46
CA ASN A 342 -17.54 0.82 11.89
C ASN A 342 -18.43 0.41 10.71
N PRO A 343 -18.08 -0.64 9.95
CA PRO A 343 -18.90 -1.11 8.83
C PRO A 343 -20.24 -1.71 9.27
N TYR A 344 -20.42 -2.03 10.55
CA TYR A 344 -21.69 -2.53 11.10
C TYR A 344 -22.71 -1.43 11.33
N ALA A 345 -22.28 -0.17 11.45
CA ALA A 345 -23.15 0.95 11.78
C ALA A 345 -24.09 1.32 10.64
N SER A 346 -23.60 1.39 9.40
CA SER A 346 -24.38 1.76 8.25
C SER A 346 -23.87 1.13 6.95
N ARG A 347 -24.69 1.18 5.91
CA ARG A 347 -24.34 0.74 4.55
C ARG A 347 -23.21 1.58 3.96
N GLU A 348 -23.20 2.88 4.20
CA GLU A 348 -22.16 3.80 3.73
C GLU A 348 -20.80 3.42 4.32
N ASN A 349 -20.76 3.14 5.63
CA ASN A 349 -19.54 2.67 6.29
C ASN A 349 -19.08 1.32 5.74
N LEU A 350 -20.01 0.41 5.43
CA LEU A 350 -19.70 -0.86 4.79
C LEU A 350 -19.08 -0.66 3.40
N ILE A 351 -19.55 0.31 2.64
CA ILE A 351 -18.99 0.68 1.33
C ILE A 351 -17.61 1.30 1.54
N LEU A 352 -17.47 2.25 2.46
CA LEU A 352 -16.20 2.89 2.79
C LEU A 352 -15.15 1.89 3.31
N PHE A 353 -15.58 0.81 3.95
CA PHE A 353 -14.66 -0.25 4.38
C PHE A 353 -13.93 -0.94 3.21
N GLN A 354 -14.39 -0.78 1.98
CA GLN A 354 -13.71 -1.32 0.79
C GLN A 354 -12.35 -0.65 0.53
N VAL A 355 -12.13 0.59 1.00
CA VAL A 355 -10.83 1.27 0.88
C VAL A 355 -9.85 0.89 2.00
N TRP A 356 -10.23 -0.03 2.88
CA TRP A 356 -9.36 -0.61 3.88
C TRP A 356 -8.77 -1.92 3.37
N ASN A 357 -7.46 -2.05 3.46
CA ASN A 357 -6.73 -3.20 2.94
C ASN A 357 -6.11 -4.02 4.07
N LEU A 358 -6.16 -5.34 3.95
CA LEU A 358 -5.24 -6.21 4.67
C LEU A 358 -3.93 -6.21 3.87
N ASP A 359 -2.90 -5.54 4.35
CA ASP A 359 -1.66 -5.35 3.63
C ASP A 359 -0.53 -6.21 4.23
N HIS A 360 0.32 -6.76 3.36
CA HIS A 360 1.44 -7.62 3.76
C HIS A 360 2.62 -6.78 4.25
N GLN A 361 3.14 -7.06 5.46
CA GLN A 361 4.36 -6.42 6.00
C GLN A 361 5.59 -6.86 5.22
N ILE A 362 5.72 -8.16 4.98
CA ILE A 362 6.65 -8.75 4.01
C ILE A 362 5.89 -8.84 2.70
N GLU A 363 6.33 -8.15 1.68
CA GLU A 363 5.58 -7.99 0.43
C GLU A 363 5.40 -9.33 -0.31
N LEU A 364 4.15 -9.64 -0.67
CA LEU A 364 3.77 -10.88 -1.34
C LEU A 364 4.56 -11.06 -2.65
N SER A 365 4.42 -10.14 -3.60
CA SER A 365 4.98 -10.29 -4.95
C SER A 365 6.47 -9.95 -5.04
N ARG A 366 7.01 -9.13 -4.12
CA ARG A 366 8.42 -8.70 -4.17
C ARG A 366 9.33 -9.49 -3.26
N SER A 367 8.81 -10.18 -2.23
CA SER A 367 9.62 -10.90 -1.26
C SER A 367 9.19 -12.36 -1.10
N ILE A 368 7.92 -12.62 -0.73
CA ILE A 368 7.46 -13.97 -0.37
C ILE A 368 7.48 -14.90 -1.59
N LEU A 369 6.83 -14.52 -2.69
CA LEU A 369 6.75 -15.38 -3.87
C LEU A 369 8.10 -15.59 -4.58
N PRO A 370 8.96 -14.56 -4.73
CA PRO A 370 10.32 -14.79 -5.20
C PRO A 370 11.12 -15.75 -4.33
N ALA A 371 11.04 -15.64 -2.99
CA ALA A 371 11.72 -16.56 -2.07
C ALA A 371 11.19 -18.00 -2.19
N LEU A 372 9.87 -18.17 -2.34
CA LEU A 372 9.26 -19.49 -2.57
C LEU A 372 9.76 -20.11 -3.87
N ILE A 373 9.74 -19.35 -4.97
CA ILE A 373 10.23 -19.80 -6.28
C ILE A 373 11.72 -20.19 -6.21
N GLU A 374 12.52 -19.38 -5.51
CA GLU A 374 13.95 -19.67 -5.33
C GLU A 374 14.18 -20.95 -4.52
N ASN A 375 13.43 -21.15 -3.43
CA ASN A 375 13.50 -22.39 -2.66
C ASN A 375 13.05 -23.62 -3.49
N VAL A 376 12.04 -23.49 -4.35
CA VAL A 376 11.64 -24.56 -5.27
C VAL A 376 12.76 -24.84 -6.29
N ARG A 377 13.41 -23.81 -6.83
CA ARG A 377 14.55 -23.94 -7.75
C ARG A 377 15.69 -24.70 -7.08
N GLU A 378 16.09 -24.26 -5.90
CA GLU A 378 17.15 -24.89 -5.11
C GLU A 378 16.85 -26.36 -4.79
N LEU A 379 15.58 -26.69 -4.48
CA LEU A 379 15.17 -28.08 -4.21
C LEU A 379 15.31 -28.98 -5.45
N VAL A 380 15.04 -28.42 -6.64
CA VAL A 380 15.10 -29.17 -7.91
C VAL A 380 16.55 -29.28 -8.42
N GLU A 381 17.33 -28.20 -8.36
CA GLU A 381 18.68 -28.12 -8.92
C GLU A 381 19.73 -28.74 -7.97
N HIS A 382 19.50 -28.62 -6.66
CA HIS A 382 20.44 -29.09 -5.64
C HIS A 382 19.81 -30.11 -4.66
N PRO A 383 19.38 -31.29 -5.12
CA PRO A 383 18.65 -32.27 -4.32
C PRO A 383 19.45 -32.86 -3.14
N GLN A 384 20.77 -32.63 -3.08
CA GLN A 384 21.65 -33.07 -1.97
C GLN A 384 21.85 -31.97 -0.92
N ARG A 385 21.24 -30.79 -1.08
CA ARG A 385 21.36 -29.70 -0.10
C ARG A 385 20.92 -30.15 1.29
N LYS A 386 21.60 -29.62 2.31
CA LYS A 386 21.32 -29.94 3.70
C LYS A 386 20.53 -28.84 4.38
N CYS A 387 19.60 -29.24 5.22
CA CYS A 387 18.83 -28.35 6.08
C CYS A 387 19.76 -27.63 7.07
N THR A 388 19.59 -26.35 7.22
CA THR A 388 20.41 -25.50 8.11
C THR A 388 20.28 -25.86 9.60
N LEU A 389 19.12 -26.41 10.01
CA LEU A 389 18.85 -26.75 11.42
C LEU A 389 19.33 -28.15 11.81
N HIS A 390 19.17 -29.12 10.92
CA HIS A 390 19.37 -30.54 11.27
C HIS A 390 20.52 -31.18 10.50
N ASN A 391 21.17 -30.47 9.57
CA ASN A 391 22.21 -30.98 8.69
C ASN A 391 21.79 -32.26 7.92
N LYS A 392 20.50 -32.49 7.74
CA LYS A 392 19.91 -33.58 6.96
C LYS A 392 19.52 -33.10 5.58
N ARG A 393 19.45 -34.02 4.61
CA ARG A 393 18.98 -33.71 3.25
C ARG A 393 17.63 -33.00 3.27
N VAL A 394 17.50 -31.92 2.53
CA VAL A 394 16.21 -31.24 2.34
C VAL A 394 15.30 -32.07 1.45
N ILE A 395 14.01 -32.03 1.73
CA ILE A 395 12.98 -32.79 1.01
C ILE A 395 11.82 -31.92 0.55
N ASP A 396 11.61 -30.76 1.16
CA ASP A 396 10.49 -29.88 0.85
C ASP A 396 10.84 -28.43 1.22
N ILE A 397 9.90 -27.52 0.95
CA ILE A 397 9.91 -26.13 1.41
C ILE A 397 9.09 -26.00 2.69
N SER A 398 9.29 -24.93 3.47
CA SER A 398 8.51 -24.63 4.69
C SER A 398 7.11 -24.10 4.37
N VAL A 399 6.23 -25.00 3.93
CA VAL A 399 4.85 -24.67 3.49
C VAL A 399 4.08 -23.88 4.54
N LEU A 400 4.16 -24.29 5.82
CA LEU A 400 3.43 -23.62 6.89
C LEU A 400 3.94 -22.19 7.13
N GLU A 401 5.24 -21.94 7.01
CA GLU A 401 5.81 -20.61 7.14
C GLU A 401 5.31 -19.68 6.03
N TYR A 402 5.37 -20.14 4.78
CA TYR A 402 4.81 -19.39 3.65
C TYR A 402 3.30 -19.16 3.78
N PHE A 403 2.56 -20.17 4.26
CA PHE A 403 1.13 -20.05 4.52
C PHE A 403 0.83 -18.92 5.53
N LEU A 404 1.57 -18.89 6.64
CA LEU A 404 1.42 -17.86 7.67
C LEU A 404 1.80 -16.47 7.16
N GLU A 405 2.87 -16.37 6.37
CA GLU A 405 3.28 -15.10 5.77
C GLU A 405 2.27 -14.57 4.74
N ILE A 406 1.57 -15.43 4.02
CA ILE A 406 0.61 -15.01 2.98
C ILE A 406 -0.77 -14.72 3.58
N PHE A 407 -1.24 -15.50 4.55
CA PHE A 407 -2.66 -15.52 4.91
C PHE A 407 -2.96 -15.13 6.37
N SER A 408 -1.95 -14.99 7.24
CA SER A 408 -2.21 -14.72 8.65
C SER A 408 -1.81 -13.31 9.09
N LEU A 409 -2.33 -12.88 10.25
CA LEU A 409 -1.97 -11.62 10.90
C LEU A 409 -0.50 -11.56 11.35
N LYS A 410 0.24 -12.65 11.27
CA LYS A 410 1.71 -12.62 11.40
C LYS A 410 2.34 -11.62 10.45
N ASN A 411 1.78 -11.48 9.26
CA ASN A 411 2.30 -10.63 8.20
C ASN A 411 1.27 -9.66 7.62
N LEU A 412 0.00 -9.75 8.02
CA LEU A 412 -1.07 -8.88 7.52
C LEU A 412 -1.40 -7.79 8.53
N LYS A 413 -1.59 -6.56 8.05
CA LYS A 413 -2.13 -5.43 8.81
C LYS A 413 -3.34 -4.85 8.11
N LEU A 414 -4.36 -4.46 8.89
CA LEU A 414 -5.48 -3.70 8.36
C LEU A 414 -5.11 -2.22 8.31
N VAL A 415 -5.06 -1.66 7.11
CA VAL A 415 -4.66 -0.28 6.89
C VAL A 415 -5.66 0.46 6.02
N HIS A 416 -5.91 1.72 6.33
CA HIS A 416 -6.63 2.61 5.43
C HIS A 416 -5.78 2.90 4.19
N ILE A 417 -6.39 3.11 3.02
CA ILE A 417 -5.69 3.30 1.74
C ILE A 417 -4.65 4.42 1.77
N VAL A 418 -4.90 5.47 2.54
CA VAL A 418 -3.95 6.60 2.72
C VAL A 418 -2.69 6.19 3.49
N CYS A 419 -2.81 5.19 4.37
CA CYS A 419 -1.69 4.64 5.14
C CYS A 419 -1.01 3.45 4.45
N HIS A 420 -1.51 3.04 3.28
CA HIS A 420 -0.94 1.96 2.50
C HIS A 420 0.33 2.46 1.79
N ASP A 421 1.49 2.10 2.34
CA ASP A 421 2.78 2.45 1.76
C ASP A 421 3.11 1.51 0.59
N LYS A 422 3.45 2.10 -0.57
CA LYS A 422 3.86 1.39 -1.79
C LYS A 422 5.36 1.32 -1.97
N THR A 423 6.15 1.88 -1.05
CA THR A 423 7.61 1.82 -1.10
C THR A 423 8.10 0.40 -0.87
N GLN A 424 9.27 0.07 -1.42
CA GLN A 424 9.86 -1.24 -1.23
C GLN A 424 10.30 -1.40 0.23
N ARG A 425 9.90 -2.50 0.85
CA ARG A 425 10.21 -2.79 2.26
C ARG A 425 11.49 -3.63 2.39
N ALA A 426 12.22 -3.42 3.46
CA ALA A 426 13.48 -4.15 3.73
C ALA A 426 13.24 -5.59 4.20
N ASN A 427 12.04 -5.90 4.70
CA ASN A 427 11.72 -7.20 5.28
C ASN A 427 11.70 -8.30 4.22
N LYS A 428 12.38 -9.39 4.53
CA LYS A 428 12.48 -10.59 3.67
C LYS A 428 11.66 -11.73 4.25
N SER A 429 11.17 -12.62 3.37
CA SER A 429 10.50 -13.86 3.77
C SER A 429 11.43 -14.75 4.61
N ASN A 430 10.87 -15.39 5.63
CA ASN A 430 11.52 -16.37 6.48
C ASN A 430 11.40 -17.80 5.91
N GLY A 431 10.71 -17.95 4.78
CA GLY A 431 10.54 -19.25 4.13
C GLY A 431 11.87 -19.89 3.75
N ARG A 432 11.99 -21.18 4.01
CA ARG A 432 13.23 -21.95 3.86
C ARG A 432 13.00 -23.37 3.37
N LEU A 433 14.09 -24.07 3.08
CA LEU A 433 14.07 -25.51 2.80
C LEU A 433 14.03 -26.31 4.11
N VAL A 434 13.28 -27.40 4.12
CA VAL A 434 13.06 -28.25 5.28
C VAL A 434 13.42 -29.71 5.02
N CYS A 435 13.79 -30.43 6.08
CA CYS A 435 14.03 -31.87 6.06
C CYS A 435 12.94 -32.61 6.85
N ALA A 436 12.91 -33.93 6.79
CA ALA A 436 11.96 -34.76 7.52
C ALA A 436 11.97 -34.57 9.05
N GLN A 437 13.03 -34.01 9.62
CA GLN A 437 13.12 -33.75 11.05
C GLN A 437 12.58 -32.38 11.46
N CYS A 438 12.33 -31.47 10.49
CA CYS A 438 11.75 -30.16 10.76
C CYS A 438 10.32 -30.32 11.28
N HIS A 439 10.03 -29.61 12.37
CA HIS A 439 8.74 -29.69 13.04
C HIS A 439 7.59 -29.26 12.12
N GLU A 440 7.75 -28.14 11.40
CA GLU A 440 6.76 -27.63 10.44
C GLU A 440 6.48 -28.63 9.30
N TYR A 441 7.47 -29.39 8.85
CA TYR A 441 7.26 -30.44 7.86
C TYR A 441 6.38 -31.57 8.43
N LYS A 442 6.67 -32.04 9.64
CA LYS A 442 5.88 -33.09 10.31
C LYS A 442 4.42 -32.68 10.50
N ILE A 443 4.19 -31.43 10.91
CA ILE A 443 2.83 -30.89 11.06
C ILE A 443 2.07 -30.95 9.74
N VAL A 444 2.67 -30.47 8.65
CA VAL A 444 2.02 -30.48 7.33
C VAL A 444 1.70 -31.90 6.90
N GLN A 445 2.64 -32.85 7.10
CA GLN A 445 2.40 -34.26 6.77
C GLN A 445 1.28 -34.88 7.62
N GLU A 446 1.21 -34.56 8.91
CA GLU A 446 0.13 -35.01 9.78
C GLU A 446 -1.23 -34.48 9.30
N LEU A 447 -1.32 -33.19 8.99
CA LEU A 447 -2.54 -32.57 8.50
C LEU A 447 -3.00 -33.16 7.14
N MET A 448 -2.05 -33.42 6.23
CA MET A 448 -2.35 -34.05 4.94
C MET A 448 -2.68 -35.54 5.07
N GLY A 449 -2.11 -36.24 6.07
CA GLY A 449 -2.45 -37.62 6.38
C GLY A 449 -3.90 -37.80 6.84
N VAL A 450 -4.43 -36.87 7.60
CA VAL A 450 -5.87 -36.85 8.01
C VAL A 450 -6.77 -36.73 6.79
N ARG A 451 -6.42 -35.93 5.79
CA ARG A 451 -7.19 -35.80 4.54
C ARG A 451 -7.34 -37.12 3.78
N ASN A 452 -6.28 -37.91 3.72
CA ASN A 452 -6.32 -39.19 2.99
C ASN A 452 -7.26 -40.22 3.63
N GLN A 453 -7.41 -40.20 4.95
CA GLN A 453 -8.35 -41.07 5.68
C GLN A 453 -9.81 -40.64 5.46
N GLU A 454 -10.10 -39.35 5.28
CA GLU A 454 -11.45 -38.85 5.03
C GLU A 454 -11.91 -39.07 3.58
N GLY A 455 -11.00 -38.96 2.61
CA GLY A 455 -11.30 -39.23 1.20
C GLY A 455 -11.65 -40.69 0.91
N GLU A 456 -11.19 -41.62 1.76
CA GLU A 456 -11.57 -43.06 1.66
C GLU A 456 -12.95 -43.35 2.23
N VAL A 457 -13.43 -42.57 3.21
CA VAL A 457 -14.77 -42.77 3.81
C VAL A 457 -15.87 -42.22 2.89
N ASP A 458 -15.64 -41.11 2.20
CA ASP A 458 -16.63 -40.55 1.28
C ASP A 458 -16.74 -41.33 -0.07
N ALA A 459 -15.74 -42.11 -0.40
CA ALA A 459 -15.76 -42.96 -1.62
C ALA A 459 -16.47 -44.31 -1.42
N THR A 460 -16.84 -44.65 -0.18
CA THR A 460 -17.49 -45.90 0.19
C THR A 460 -18.92 -45.73 0.70
N SER A 461 -19.49 -44.55 0.68
CA SER A 461 -20.89 -44.23 0.94
C SER A 461 -21.55 -43.68 -0.30
#